data_56143f07ab692467689514792cc97d2d
#
_entry.id   56143f07ab692467689514792cc97d2d
#
_cell.length_a   1.000
_cell.length_b   1.000
_cell.length_c   1.000
_cell.angle_alpha   90.00
_cell.angle_beta   90.00
_cell.angle_gamma   90.00
#
_symmetry.space_group_name_H-M   'P 1'
#
loop_
_entity.id
_entity.type
_entity.pdbx_description
1 polymer ?
#
loop_
_entity_poly.entity_id
_entity_poly.type
_entity_poly.pdbx_seq_one_letter_code
_entity_poly.pdbx_strand_id
1 'polypeptide(L)'
;KIYEMTLALGSLLRATIYYGKKEKLSLADELQLVSQYMNLQQMRFGDKINFELDIDKNLLEYYVPRFCIQSIVENSVIHGLEKKRGKGLIKVKAVSSNDSIYITVTDDGVGFDTSMLNLELPRTEVESKRPHIGLYNTHKRIRLLYGNNYGLSVHSTIGTGTTVTIHIPLDRKG
;
A
#
# COMPACT_ATOMS: atom_id res chain seq x y z
N LYS A 1 8.55 13.30 -22.14
CA LYS A 1 8.00 13.30 -20.76
C LYS A 1 6.49 13.13 -20.74
N ILE A 2 5.67 14.03 -21.37
CA ILE A 2 4.17 13.89 -21.36
C ILE A 2 3.75 12.58 -22.03
N TYR A 3 4.27 12.24 -23.19
CA TYR A 3 3.98 11.00 -23.91
C TYR A 3 4.32 9.75 -23.09
N GLU A 4 5.48 9.70 -22.46
CA GLU A 4 5.92 8.60 -21.58
C GLU A 4 4.98 8.44 -20.38
N MET A 5 4.58 9.54 -19.75
CA MET A 5 3.61 9.52 -18.64
C MET A 5 2.25 8.99 -19.09
N THR A 6 1.78 9.35 -20.28
CA THR A 6 0.51 8.86 -20.83
C THR A 6 0.56 7.36 -21.08
N LEU A 7 1.67 6.84 -21.63
CA LEU A 7 1.87 5.41 -21.83
C LEU A 7 1.92 4.65 -20.49
N ALA A 8 2.66 5.18 -19.51
CA ALA A 8 2.76 4.59 -18.17
C ALA A 8 1.39 4.53 -17.47
N LEU A 9 0.61 5.62 -17.54
CA LEU A 9 -0.75 5.67 -17.01
C LEU A 9 -1.67 4.66 -17.72
N GLY A 10 -1.63 4.60 -19.05
CA GLY A 10 -2.42 3.64 -19.82
C GLY A 10 -2.07 2.18 -19.48
N SER A 11 -0.80 1.89 -19.23
CA SER A 11 -0.34 0.57 -18.79
C SER A 11 -0.85 0.22 -17.40
N LEU A 12 -0.74 1.14 -16.44
CA LEU A 12 -1.24 0.98 -15.07
C LEU A 12 -2.76 0.76 -15.05
N LEU A 13 -3.52 1.54 -15.83
CA LEU A 13 -4.98 1.37 -15.93
C LEU A 13 -5.36 0.00 -16.48
N ARG A 14 -4.72 -0.45 -17.56
CA ARG A 14 -4.97 -1.79 -18.11
C ARG A 14 -4.68 -2.89 -17.10
N ALA A 15 -3.56 -2.81 -16.39
CA ALA A 15 -3.20 -3.76 -15.35
C ALA A 15 -4.22 -3.74 -14.20
N THR A 16 -4.65 -2.57 -13.75
CA THR A 16 -5.67 -2.41 -12.70
C THR A 16 -7.01 -3.04 -13.10
N ILE A 17 -7.45 -2.85 -14.35
CA ILE A 17 -8.68 -3.47 -14.88
C ILE A 17 -8.54 -4.99 -14.95
N TYR A 18 -7.42 -5.49 -15.43
CA TYR A 18 -7.15 -6.93 -15.55
C TYR A 18 -7.16 -7.62 -14.18
N TYR A 19 -6.37 -7.11 -13.25
CA TYR A 19 -6.26 -7.66 -11.89
C TYR A 19 -7.48 -7.35 -11.00
N GLY A 20 -8.24 -6.31 -11.31
CA GLY A 20 -9.44 -5.92 -10.56
C GLY A 20 -10.55 -6.98 -10.51
N LYS A 21 -10.49 -7.97 -11.41
CA LYS A 21 -11.41 -9.12 -11.42
C LYS A 21 -11.01 -10.25 -10.46
N LYS A 22 -9.77 -10.22 -9.97
CA LYS A 22 -9.22 -11.22 -9.04
C LYS A 22 -9.43 -10.78 -7.60
N GLU A 23 -9.60 -11.71 -6.69
CA GLU A 23 -9.68 -11.41 -5.26
C GLU A 23 -8.29 -11.29 -4.64
N LYS A 24 -7.35 -12.08 -5.14
CA LYS A 24 -5.95 -12.14 -4.70
C LYS A 24 -5.01 -12.06 -5.88
N LEU A 25 -3.80 -11.58 -5.65
CA LEU A 25 -2.68 -11.55 -6.60
C LEU A 25 -1.48 -12.25 -5.98
N SER A 26 -0.54 -12.74 -6.81
CA SER A 26 0.77 -13.08 -6.29
C SER A 26 1.46 -11.83 -5.73
N LEU A 27 2.31 -11.99 -4.72
CA LEU A 27 3.11 -10.86 -4.21
C LEU A 27 3.93 -10.22 -5.33
N ALA A 28 4.45 -11.03 -6.28
CA ALA A 28 5.16 -10.53 -7.45
C ALA A 28 4.31 -9.59 -8.31
N ASP A 29 3.06 -9.97 -8.62
CA ASP A 29 2.14 -9.13 -9.42
C ASP A 29 1.78 -7.84 -8.68
N GLU A 30 1.51 -7.92 -7.39
CA GLU A 30 1.19 -6.75 -6.56
C GLU A 30 2.37 -5.76 -6.52
N LEU A 31 3.61 -6.25 -6.32
CA LEU A 31 4.82 -5.43 -6.33
C LEU A 31 5.11 -4.82 -7.72
N GLN A 32 4.75 -5.52 -8.80
CA GLN A 32 4.86 -4.96 -10.15
C GLN A 32 3.92 -3.77 -10.33
N LEU A 33 2.67 -3.87 -9.87
CA LEU A 33 1.70 -2.75 -9.89
C LEU A 33 2.20 -1.56 -9.08
N VAL A 34 2.72 -1.81 -7.87
CA VAL A 34 3.30 -0.78 -7.01
C VAL A 34 4.48 -0.10 -7.71
N SER A 35 5.37 -0.86 -8.33
CA SER A 35 6.52 -0.31 -9.06
C SER A 35 6.09 0.54 -10.26
N GLN A 36 5.08 0.12 -11.01
CA GLN A 36 4.52 0.91 -12.12
C GLN A 36 3.91 2.23 -11.61
N TYR A 37 3.18 2.18 -10.50
CA TYR A 37 2.63 3.38 -9.85
C TYR A 37 3.74 4.33 -9.40
N MET A 38 4.78 3.80 -8.72
CA MET A 38 5.89 4.62 -8.23
C MET A 38 6.71 5.25 -9.38
N ASN A 39 6.91 4.52 -10.48
CA ASN A 39 7.55 5.07 -11.67
C ASN A 39 6.77 6.27 -12.22
N LEU A 40 5.44 6.19 -12.26
CA LEU A 40 4.59 7.31 -12.65
C LEU A 40 4.72 8.51 -11.70
N GLN A 41 4.77 8.26 -10.39
CA GLN A 41 4.96 9.32 -9.39
C GLN A 41 6.35 9.95 -9.50
N GLN A 42 7.39 9.16 -9.75
CA GLN A 42 8.75 9.69 -9.99
C GLN A 42 8.83 10.53 -11.27
N MET A 43 8.11 10.18 -12.35
CA MET A 43 7.99 11.03 -13.53
C MET A 43 7.31 12.38 -13.22
N ARG A 44 6.35 12.39 -12.28
CA ARG A 44 5.62 13.60 -11.85
C ARG A 44 6.46 14.48 -10.92
N PHE A 45 7.06 13.89 -9.91
CA PHE A 45 7.72 14.61 -8.81
C PHE A 45 9.26 14.69 -8.93
N GLY A 46 9.86 13.96 -9.91
CA GLY A 46 11.31 13.87 -10.06
C GLY A 46 11.97 13.23 -8.85
N ASP A 47 13.12 13.74 -8.46
CA ASP A 47 13.93 13.25 -7.34
C ASP A 47 13.31 13.53 -5.94
N LYS A 48 12.11 14.09 -5.89
CA LYS A 48 11.44 14.36 -4.63
C LYS A 48 11.01 13.06 -3.94
N ILE A 49 10.67 12.01 -4.70
CA ILE A 49 10.17 10.73 -4.14
C ILE A 49 11.15 9.62 -4.49
N ASN A 50 11.69 8.99 -3.44
CA ASN A 50 12.49 7.77 -3.53
C ASN A 50 11.65 6.57 -3.11
N PHE A 51 11.94 5.40 -3.71
CA PHE A 51 11.22 4.16 -3.46
C PHE A 51 12.19 2.99 -3.34
N GLU A 52 12.04 2.19 -2.29
CA GLU A 52 12.87 1.02 -2.01
C GLU A 52 12.03 -0.22 -1.76
N LEU A 53 12.47 -1.36 -2.27
CA LEU A 53 11.90 -2.68 -2.03
C LEU A 53 12.92 -3.57 -1.31
N ASP A 54 12.52 -4.14 -0.17
CA ASP A 54 13.27 -5.10 0.64
C ASP A 54 12.41 -6.35 0.84
N ILE A 55 12.42 -7.25 -0.15
CA ILE A 55 11.48 -8.36 -0.26
C ILE A 55 12.22 -9.69 -0.17
N ASP A 56 11.78 -10.55 0.74
CA ASP A 56 12.18 -11.95 0.72
C ASP A 56 11.66 -12.60 -0.57
N LYS A 57 12.59 -13.00 -1.46
CA LYS A 57 12.26 -13.56 -2.78
C LYS A 57 11.44 -14.85 -2.69
N ASN A 58 11.53 -15.58 -1.59
CA ASN A 58 10.75 -16.79 -1.37
C ASN A 58 9.26 -16.51 -1.21
N LEU A 59 8.87 -15.24 -0.97
CA LEU A 59 7.49 -14.83 -0.79
C LEU A 59 6.78 -14.43 -2.09
N LEU A 60 7.48 -14.28 -3.20
CA LEU A 60 6.96 -13.75 -4.45
C LEU A 60 5.79 -14.56 -5.03
N GLU A 61 5.79 -15.89 -4.80
CA GLU A 61 4.76 -16.82 -5.27
C GLU A 61 3.54 -16.91 -4.34
N TYR A 62 3.59 -16.32 -3.14
CA TYR A 62 2.46 -16.30 -2.22
C TYR A 62 1.42 -15.27 -2.63
N TYR A 63 0.18 -15.53 -2.28
CA TYR A 63 -0.95 -14.68 -2.64
C TYR A 63 -1.25 -13.67 -1.53
N VAL A 64 -1.57 -12.47 -1.97
CA VAL A 64 -1.97 -11.33 -1.12
C VAL A 64 -3.30 -10.77 -1.62
N PRO A 65 -4.10 -10.11 -0.78
CA PRO A 65 -5.31 -9.42 -1.24
C PRO A 65 -4.94 -8.38 -2.31
N ARG A 66 -5.69 -8.37 -3.42
CA ARG A 66 -5.40 -7.43 -4.52
C ARG A 66 -5.32 -5.99 -4.03
N PHE A 67 -4.38 -5.24 -4.56
CA PHE A 67 -4.18 -3.81 -4.30
C PHE A 67 -3.98 -3.45 -2.81
N CYS A 68 -3.61 -4.41 -1.95
CA CYS A 68 -3.40 -4.13 -0.54
C CYS A 68 -2.15 -3.28 -0.30
N ILE A 69 -1.04 -3.57 -0.99
CA ILE A 69 0.21 -2.80 -0.89
C ILE A 69 0.05 -1.49 -1.65
N GLN A 70 -0.50 -1.53 -2.88
CA GLN A 70 -0.70 -0.36 -3.72
C GLN A 70 -1.52 0.71 -2.98
N SER A 71 -2.64 0.35 -2.35
CA SER A 71 -3.49 1.29 -1.61
C SER A 71 -2.74 2.00 -0.48
N ILE A 72 -1.84 1.30 0.22
CA ILE A 72 -1.04 1.89 1.30
C ILE A 72 0.06 2.81 0.73
N VAL A 73 0.74 2.39 -0.35
CA VAL A 73 1.74 3.22 -1.03
C VAL A 73 1.10 4.50 -1.59
N GLU A 74 -0.09 4.41 -2.18
CA GLU A 74 -0.86 5.59 -2.62
C GLU A 74 -1.15 6.55 -1.47
N ASN A 75 -1.56 6.04 -0.30
CA ASN A 75 -1.76 6.86 0.90
C ASN A 75 -0.46 7.56 1.34
N SER A 76 0.67 6.84 1.32
CA SER A 76 1.97 7.40 1.66
C SER A 76 2.39 8.52 0.70
N VAL A 77 2.15 8.38 -0.61
CA VAL A 77 2.41 9.45 -1.58
C VAL A 77 1.52 10.65 -1.32
N ILE A 78 0.20 10.45 -1.31
CA ILE A 78 -0.79 11.55 -1.30
C ILE A 78 -0.81 12.27 0.06
N HIS A 79 -0.84 11.53 1.15
CA HIS A 79 -1.01 12.08 2.50
C HIS A 79 0.31 12.33 3.22
N GLY A 80 1.37 11.60 2.86
CA GLY A 80 2.69 11.72 3.45
C GLY A 80 3.62 12.64 2.66
N LEU A 81 4.02 12.22 1.47
CA LEU A 81 5.14 12.83 0.75
C LEU A 81 4.76 14.06 -0.09
N GLU A 82 3.57 14.14 -0.67
CA GLU A 82 3.15 15.33 -1.41
C GLU A 82 3.18 16.59 -0.54
N LYS A 83 2.83 16.45 0.73
CA LYS A 83 2.77 17.53 1.73
C LYS A 83 4.13 17.82 2.37
N LYS A 84 5.09 16.92 2.25
CA LYS A 84 6.43 17.08 2.81
C LYS A 84 7.24 18.11 2.03
N ARG A 85 7.97 18.97 2.75
CA ARG A 85 9.01 19.82 2.15
C ARG A 85 10.28 18.99 1.96
N GLY A 86 10.85 19.02 0.74
CA GLY A 86 12.08 18.30 0.41
C GLY A 86 11.84 16.87 -0.08
N LYS A 87 12.88 16.05 -0.03
CA LYS A 87 12.87 14.66 -0.50
C LYS A 87 12.18 13.75 0.53
N GLY A 88 11.52 12.72 0.02
CA GLY A 88 10.88 11.70 0.82
C GLY A 88 11.19 10.29 0.32
N LEU A 89 11.07 9.32 1.22
CA LEU A 89 11.34 7.91 0.97
C LEU A 89 10.09 7.09 1.32
N ILE A 90 9.74 6.15 0.44
CA ILE A 90 8.82 5.04 0.74
C ILE A 90 9.62 3.76 0.66
N LYS A 91 9.54 2.94 1.70
CA LYS A 91 10.14 1.61 1.74
C LYS A 91 9.06 0.55 1.93
N VAL A 92 9.07 -0.48 1.08
CA VAL A 92 8.23 -1.68 1.23
C VAL A 92 9.13 -2.84 1.61
N LYS A 93 8.82 -3.48 2.73
CA LYS A 93 9.52 -4.67 3.23
C LYS A 93 8.54 -5.82 3.37
N ALA A 94 8.91 -7.04 2.93
CA ALA A 94 8.12 -8.25 3.14
C ALA A 94 8.98 -9.36 3.72
N VAL A 95 8.52 -9.93 4.81
CA VAL A 95 9.16 -11.06 5.52
C VAL A 95 8.11 -12.06 5.98
N SER A 96 8.50 -13.31 6.21
CA SER A 96 7.65 -14.33 6.82
C SER A 96 8.09 -14.65 8.25
N SER A 97 7.12 -14.93 9.10
CA SER A 97 7.33 -15.43 10.47
C SER A 97 6.08 -16.16 10.95
N ASN A 98 6.26 -17.33 11.59
CA ASN A 98 5.17 -18.10 12.23
C ASN A 98 3.95 -18.33 11.31
N ASP A 99 4.16 -18.87 10.11
CA ASP A 99 3.12 -19.13 9.10
C ASP A 99 2.35 -17.88 8.61
N SER A 100 2.93 -16.72 8.81
CA SER A 100 2.38 -15.44 8.39
C SER A 100 3.34 -14.66 7.52
N ILE A 101 2.80 -13.77 6.70
CA ILE A 101 3.54 -12.74 5.96
C ILE A 101 3.29 -11.40 6.62
N TYR A 102 4.35 -10.65 6.84
CA TYR A 102 4.32 -9.27 7.29
C TYR A 102 4.86 -8.38 6.18
N ILE A 103 4.01 -7.52 5.65
CA ILE A 103 4.41 -6.53 4.64
C ILE A 103 4.31 -5.16 5.27
N THR A 104 5.44 -4.48 5.39
CA THR A 104 5.53 -3.17 6.03
C THR A 104 5.80 -2.11 4.97
N VAL A 105 4.96 -1.09 4.92
CA VAL A 105 5.16 0.12 4.11
C VAL A 105 5.48 1.25 5.06
N THR A 106 6.66 1.82 4.92
CA THR A 106 7.13 2.95 5.74
C THR A 106 7.38 4.15 4.85
N ASP A 107 6.86 5.30 5.24
CA ASP A 107 7.20 6.59 4.65
C ASP A 107 7.77 7.55 5.72
N ASP A 108 8.63 8.44 5.29
CA ASP A 108 9.17 9.53 6.08
C ASP A 108 8.42 10.85 5.82
N GLY A 109 7.13 10.75 5.51
CA GLY A 109 6.24 11.88 5.21
C GLY A 109 5.89 12.73 6.42
N VAL A 110 4.82 13.52 6.28
CA VAL A 110 4.38 14.42 7.36
C VAL A 110 3.73 13.71 8.55
N GLY A 111 3.38 12.43 8.40
CA GLY A 111 2.65 11.68 9.42
C GLY A 111 1.27 12.27 9.75
N PHE A 112 0.57 11.64 10.68
CA PHE A 112 -0.73 12.08 11.16
C PHE A 112 -1.02 11.57 12.58
N ASP A 113 -2.02 12.17 13.23
CA ASP A 113 -2.50 11.71 14.54
C ASP A 113 -3.38 10.45 14.35
N THR A 114 -2.95 9.35 14.92
CA THR A 114 -3.66 8.07 14.85
C THR A 114 -4.79 7.93 15.85
N SER A 115 -4.98 8.86 16.77
CA SER A 115 -6.04 8.79 17.80
C SER A 115 -7.45 8.69 17.22
N MET A 116 -7.66 9.26 16.02
CA MET A 116 -8.93 9.23 15.29
C MET A 116 -9.03 8.07 14.28
N LEU A 117 -7.97 7.27 14.14
CA LEU A 117 -7.95 6.12 13.23
C LEU A 117 -8.54 4.90 13.93
N ASN A 118 -9.79 4.58 13.64
CA ASN A 118 -10.40 3.34 14.08
C ASN A 118 -10.65 2.44 12.89
N LEU A 119 -9.89 1.34 12.80
CA LEU A 119 -9.98 0.37 11.72
C LEU A 119 -11.11 -0.67 11.95
N GLU A 120 -11.67 -0.73 13.15
CA GLU A 120 -12.65 -1.76 13.53
C GLU A 120 -14.11 -1.31 13.36
N LEU A 121 -14.39 -0.03 13.57
CA LEU A 121 -15.76 0.47 13.53
C LEU A 121 -16.27 0.67 12.11
N PRO A 122 -17.53 0.27 11.82
CA PRO A 122 -18.19 0.65 10.58
C PRO A 122 -18.19 2.16 10.40
N ARG A 123 -17.80 2.63 9.23
CA ARG A 123 -17.83 4.04 8.90
C ARG A 123 -19.20 4.45 8.38
N THR A 124 -19.70 5.59 8.83
CA THR A 124 -20.87 6.23 8.25
C THR A 124 -20.55 6.82 6.88
N GLU A 125 -21.56 7.12 6.05
CA GLU A 125 -21.35 7.75 4.73
C GLU A 125 -20.58 9.09 4.84
N VAL A 126 -20.81 9.85 5.92
CA VAL A 126 -20.11 11.12 6.18
C VAL A 126 -18.62 10.88 6.46
N GLU A 127 -18.29 9.79 7.13
CA GLU A 127 -16.91 9.42 7.46
C GLU A 127 -16.14 8.81 6.28
N SER A 128 -16.84 8.31 5.26
CA SER A 128 -16.21 7.78 4.04
C SER A 128 -15.41 8.81 3.25
N LYS A 129 -15.62 10.10 3.50
CA LYS A 129 -14.89 11.23 2.88
C LYS A 129 -13.63 11.65 3.68
N ARG A 130 -13.38 11.04 4.84
CA ARG A 130 -12.21 11.36 5.66
C ARG A 130 -10.91 10.78 5.07
N PRO A 131 -9.76 11.40 5.38
CA PRO A 131 -8.44 10.83 5.04
C PRO A 131 -8.31 9.38 5.54
N HIS A 132 -7.48 8.58 4.86
CA HIS A 132 -7.16 7.20 5.23
C HIS A 132 -8.30 6.16 5.06
N ILE A 133 -9.34 6.46 4.26
CA ILE A 133 -10.39 5.49 3.91
C ILE A 133 -9.80 4.23 3.26
N GLY A 134 -8.70 4.35 2.52
CA GLY A 134 -7.99 3.23 1.90
C GLY A 134 -7.43 2.24 2.93
N LEU A 135 -6.93 2.71 4.07
CA LEU A 135 -6.44 1.85 5.16
C LEU A 135 -7.60 1.05 5.77
N TYR A 136 -8.71 1.70 6.07
CA TYR A 136 -9.91 1.01 6.58
C TYR A 136 -10.41 -0.06 5.61
N ASN A 137 -10.57 0.27 4.34
CA ASN A 137 -11.05 -0.66 3.32
C ASN A 137 -10.11 -1.85 3.14
N THR A 138 -8.81 -1.62 3.18
CA THR A 138 -7.79 -2.68 3.09
C THR A 138 -7.84 -3.57 4.32
N HIS A 139 -7.90 -2.99 5.53
CA HIS A 139 -8.04 -3.74 6.78
C HIS A 139 -9.29 -4.64 6.78
N LYS A 140 -10.45 -4.08 6.46
CA LYS A 140 -11.72 -4.81 6.37
C LYS A 140 -11.65 -5.96 5.37
N ARG A 141 -11.07 -5.73 4.19
CA ARG A 141 -10.92 -6.77 3.17
C ARG A 141 -10.03 -7.91 3.63
N ILE A 142 -8.90 -7.62 4.27
CA ILE A 142 -8.01 -8.65 4.83
C ILE A 142 -8.77 -9.51 5.83
N ARG A 143 -9.55 -8.90 6.73
CA ARG A 143 -10.36 -9.63 7.72
C ARG A 143 -11.46 -10.48 7.11
N LEU A 144 -12.10 -9.99 6.05
CA LEU A 144 -13.11 -10.79 5.33
C LEU A 144 -12.49 -12.03 4.67
N LEU A 145 -11.24 -11.92 4.19
CA LEU A 145 -10.55 -13.02 3.51
C LEU A 145 -9.94 -14.04 4.48
N TYR A 146 -9.37 -13.56 5.60
CA TYR A 146 -8.49 -14.38 6.44
C TYR A 146 -8.92 -14.44 7.91
N GLY A 147 -9.95 -13.71 8.30
CA GLY A 147 -10.45 -13.68 9.69
C GLY A 147 -9.82 -12.57 10.54
N ASN A 148 -10.33 -12.48 11.78
CA ASN A 148 -10.05 -11.34 12.67
C ASN A 148 -8.63 -11.30 13.24
N ASN A 149 -7.85 -12.38 13.11
CA ASN A 149 -6.45 -12.41 13.55
C ASN A 149 -5.50 -11.67 12.59
N TYR A 150 -5.98 -11.31 11.40
CA TYR A 150 -5.23 -10.66 10.34
C TYR A 150 -5.74 -9.24 10.11
N GLY A 151 -4.96 -8.42 9.43
CA GLY A 151 -5.34 -7.03 9.16
C GLY A 151 -4.16 -6.09 9.07
N LEU A 152 -4.42 -4.82 9.34
CA LEU A 152 -3.42 -3.75 9.38
C LEU A 152 -3.12 -3.34 10.81
N SER A 153 -1.86 -2.98 11.07
CA SER A 153 -1.46 -2.12 12.17
C SER A 153 -0.84 -0.84 11.60
N VAL A 154 -1.11 0.29 12.24
CA VAL A 154 -0.69 1.62 11.77
C VAL A 154 -0.02 2.38 12.91
N HIS A 155 1.20 2.83 12.64
CA HIS A 155 1.95 3.72 13.51
C HIS A 155 2.30 4.99 12.74
N SER A 156 1.93 6.14 13.25
CA SER A 156 2.24 7.41 12.62
C SER A 156 2.57 8.46 13.68
N THR A 157 3.54 9.31 13.37
CA THR A 157 3.93 10.43 14.22
C THR A 157 4.03 11.67 13.35
N ILE A 158 3.32 12.73 13.75
CA ILE A 158 3.33 14.01 13.05
C ILE A 158 4.77 14.51 12.92
N GLY A 159 5.17 14.89 11.71
CA GLY A 159 6.51 15.35 11.38
C GLY A 159 7.57 14.26 11.16
N THR A 160 7.23 12.99 11.40
CA THR A 160 8.20 11.87 11.30
C THR A 160 7.87 10.92 10.15
N GLY A 161 6.59 10.60 9.94
CA GLY A 161 6.12 9.70 8.89
C GLY A 161 5.15 8.64 9.39
N THR A 162 4.90 7.64 8.54
CA THR A 162 3.92 6.57 8.81
C THR A 162 4.52 5.21 8.50
N THR A 163 4.18 4.24 9.32
CA THR A 163 4.46 2.81 9.11
C THR A 163 3.16 2.04 9.17
N VAL A 164 2.82 1.35 8.10
CA VAL A 164 1.67 0.45 8.02
C VAL A 164 2.18 -0.97 7.82
N THR A 165 1.76 -1.89 8.68
CA THR A 165 2.10 -3.31 8.56
C THR A 165 0.86 -4.11 8.21
N ILE A 166 0.91 -4.84 7.10
CA ILE A 166 -0.06 -5.84 6.67
C ILE A 166 0.34 -7.17 7.31
N HIS A 167 -0.56 -7.78 8.05
CA HIS A 167 -0.41 -9.13 8.59
C HIS A 167 -1.41 -10.06 7.92
N ILE A 168 -0.93 -11.06 7.20
CA ILE A 168 -1.72 -12.06 6.46
C ILE A 168 -1.10 -13.46 6.61
N PRO A 169 -1.87 -14.55 6.42
CA PRO A 169 -1.31 -15.89 6.43
C PRO A 169 -0.44 -16.17 5.20
N LEU A 170 0.41 -17.21 5.29
CA LEU A 170 1.09 -17.79 4.12
C LEU A 170 0.05 -18.49 3.23
N ASP A 171 -0.34 -17.86 2.13
CA ASP A 171 -1.34 -18.37 1.19
C ASP A 171 -0.69 -18.70 -0.16
N ARG A 172 -0.71 -19.99 -0.54
CA ARG A 172 -0.23 -20.49 -1.82
C ARG A 172 -1.33 -20.78 -2.83
N LYS A 173 -2.59 -20.53 -2.44
CA LYS A 173 -3.75 -20.78 -3.31
C LYS A 173 -4.35 -19.46 -3.74
N GLY A 174 -4.24 -19.16 -5.01
CA GLY A 174 -4.88 -18.01 -5.63
C GLY A 174 -6.40 -18.16 -5.75
#